data_295f5b63d7d47aa9e38140eccc17f7d9
#
_entry.id   295f5b63d7d47aa9e38140eccc17f7d9
#
_cell.length_a   1.000
_cell.length_b   1.000
_cell.length_c   1.000
_cell.angle_alpha   90.00
_cell.angle_beta   90.00
_cell.angle_gamma   90.00
#
_symmetry.space_group_name_H-M   'P 1'
#
loop_
_entity.id
_entity.type
_entity.pdbx_description
1 polymer ?
#
loop_
_entity_poly.entity_id
_entity_poly.type
_entity_poly.pdbx_seq_one_letter_code
_entity_poly.pdbx_strand_id
1 'polypeptide(L)'
;MDYNKTINLPKTDFPMRAKLAQREPGMLEEMNRKDLYRKVMERNKDKTPFILHDGPPYANGDIHIGTAMNKILKDMIIRYKNMTGHYAPYVPGWDTHGMPIETAIQKKGVKRNTMSVPEFRDKCRNFALDFLNRQREQFRRLGGIGDWEHPYITLKPEFEAKQIKVFG
;
A
#
# COMPACT_ATOMS: atom_id res chain seq x y z
N MET A 1 -31.88 47.50 -3.40
CA MET A 1 -31.49 46.66 -2.25
C MET A 1 -30.29 45.79 -2.68
N ASP A 2 -29.18 45.85 -1.95
CA ASP A 2 -27.98 45.06 -2.32
C ASP A 2 -28.08 43.67 -1.69
N TYR A 3 -28.55 42.69 -2.42
CA TYR A 3 -28.76 41.32 -1.96
C TYR A 3 -27.45 40.58 -1.67
N ASN A 4 -26.28 41.07 -2.13
CA ASN A 4 -25.00 40.46 -1.85
C ASN A 4 -24.67 40.48 -0.35
N LYS A 5 -25.21 41.46 0.40
CA LYS A 5 -25.06 41.59 1.84
C LYS A 5 -25.91 40.62 2.68
N THR A 6 -26.92 40.00 2.01
CA THR A 6 -27.82 39.03 2.69
C THR A 6 -27.42 37.58 2.47
N ILE A 7 -26.39 37.31 1.68
CA ILE A 7 -25.92 35.97 1.38
C ILE A 7 -25.01 35.51 2.50
N ASN A 8 -25.43 34.44 3.18
CA ASN A 8 -24.59 33.72 4.16
C ASN A 8 -23.64 32.76 3.45
N LEU A 9 -22.54 33.30 2.95
CA LEU A 9 -21.48 32.45 2.37
C LEU A 9 -20.68 31.77 3.49
N PRO A 10 -20.34 30.47 3.34
CA PRO A 10 -19.49 29.79 4.31
C PRO A 10 -18.11 30.48 4.36
N LYS A 11 -17.68 30.83 5.56
CA LYS A 11 -16.32 31.34 5.81
C LYS A 11 -15.45 30.18 6.26
N THR A 12 -14.36 29.94 5.55
CA THR A 12 -13.40 28.89 5.89
C THR A 12 -12.00 29.32 5.47
N ASP A 13 -11.02 28.96 6.30
CA ASP A 13 -9.60 29.11 5.95
C ASP A 13 -9.13 28.01 5.00
N PHE A 14 -10.00 27.06 4.69
CA PHE A 14 -9.70 26.02 3.72
C PHE A 14 -9.60 26.61 2.32
N PRO A 15 -8.48 26.47 1.60
CA PRO A 15 -8.27 27.13 0.33
C PRO A 15 -9.22 26.57 -0.74
N MET A 16 -9.90 27.47 -1.47
CA MET A 16 -10.84 27.14 -2.57
C MET A 16 -10.21 26.27 -3.65
N ARG A 17 -8.93 26.49 -3.95
CA ARG A 17 -8.14 25.66 -4.85
C ARG A 17 -7.25 24.75 -4.02
N ALA A 18 -7.52 23.45 -4.05
CA ALA A 18 -6.80 22.47 -3.24
C ALA A 18 -5.31 22.39 -3.60
N LYS A 19 -4.92 22.56 -4.87
CA LYS A 19 -3.54 22.44 -5.38
C LYS A 19 -2.85 21.18 -4.83
N LEU A 20 -3.55 20.03 -4.90
CA LEU A 20 -3.15 18.80 -4.21
C LEU A 20 -1.75 18.32 -4.62
N ALA A 21 -1.42 18.41 -5.91
CA ALA A 21 -0.10 18.01 -6.40
C ALA A 21 1.07 18.69 -5.66
N GLN A 22 0.90 19.96 -5.24
CA GLN A 22 1.90 20.71 -4.50
C GLN A 22 1.80 20.50 -2.99
N ARG A 23 0.60 20.27 -2.44
CA ARG A 23 0.36 20.21 -0.99
C ARG A 23 0.52 18.80 -0.41
N GLU A 24 0.12 17.76 -1.14
CA GLU A 24 0.16 16.38 -0.64
C GLU A 24 1.56 15.93 -0.17
N PRO A 25 2.68 16.25 -0.86
CA PRO A 25 4.00 15.87 -0.35
C PRO A 25 4.26 16.36 1.08
N GLY A 26 3.98 17.64 1.36
CA GLY A 26 4.14 18.19 2.70
C GLY A 26 3.17 17.59 3.73
N MET A 27 1.95 17.23 3.31
CA MET A 27 1.00 16.51 4.18
C MET A 27 1.51 15.11 4.54
N LEU A 28 2.12 14.40 3.60
CA LEU A 28 2.71 13.08 3.83
C LEU A 28 3.92 13.17 4.77
N GLU A 29 4.79 14.16 4.58
CA GLU A 29 5.91 14.42 5.49
C GLU A 29 5.43 14.66 6.92
N GLU A 30 4.38 15.48 7.08
CA GLU A 30 3.80 15.76 8.39
C GLU A 30 3.17 14.49 9.03
N MET A 31 2.47 13.66 8.25
CA MET A 31 1.93 12.39 8.72
C MET A 31 3.04 11.44 9.19
N ASN A 32 4.12 11.33 8.42
CA ASN A 32 5.29 10.52 8.75
C ASN A 32 6.01 11.06 10.00
N ARG A 33 6.26 12.38 10.06
CA ARG A 33 6.89 13.04 11.21
C ARG A 33 6.11 12.82 12.51
N LYS A 34 4.78 12.81 12.42
CA LYS A 34 3.88 12.55 13.56
C LYS A 34 3.77 11.07 13.90
N ASP A 35 4.29 10.18 13.08
CA ASP A 35 4.11 8.72 13.21
C ASP A 35 2.64 8.34 13.41
N LEU A 36 1.81 8.82 12.48
CA LEU A 36 0.35 8.77 12.61
C LEU A 36 -0.16 7.34 12.75
N TYR A 37 0.35 6.40 11.95
CA TYR A 37 -0.12 5.01 12.00
C TYR A 37 0.12 4.38 13.39
N ARG A 38 1.33 4.49 13.94
CA ARG A 38 1.66 3.95 15.26
C ARG A 38 0.78 4.56 16.36
N LYS A 39 0.56 5.88 16.32
CA LYS A 39 -0.31 6.55 17.30
C LYS A 39 -1.76 6.07 17.23
N VAL A 40 -2.28 5.83 16.02
CA VAL A 40 -3.64 5.29 15.84
C VAL A 40 -3.71 3.85 16.39
N MET A 41 -2.70 3.02 16.12
CA MET A 41 -2.63 1.65 16.65
C MET A 41 -2.56 1.64 18.17
N GLU A 42 -1.70 2.46 18.77
CA GLU A 42 -1.57 2.54 20.22
C GLU A 42 -2.86 3.03 20.90
N ARG A 43 -3.53 4.04 20.33
CA ARG A 43 -4.82 4.54 20.83
C ARG A 43 -5.91 3.49 20.83
N ASN A 44 -5.89 2.58 19.86
CA ASN A 44 -6.97 1.62 19.62
C ASN A 44 -6.61 0.19 20.04
N LYS A 45 -5.45 -0.07 20.63
CA LYS A 45 -4.93 -1.41 20.93
C LYS A 45 -5.88 -2.29 21.75
N ASP A 46 -6.67 -1.70 22.64
CA ASP A 46 -7.60 -2.42 23.52
C ASP A 46 -9.05 -2.45 22.97
N LYS A 47 -9.24 -2.01 21.73
CA LYS A 47 -10.56 -2.01 21.08
C LYS A 47 -10.81 -3.32 20.33
N THR A 48 -12.07 -3.55 19.99
CA THR A 48 -12.47 -4.73 19.21
C THR A 48 -11.69 -4.78 17.89
N PRO A 49 -10.98 -5.88 17.60
CA PRO A 49 -10.18 -5.98 16.38
C PRO A 49 -11.06 -6.05 15.13
N PHE A 50 -10.61 -5.36 14.09
CA PHE A 50 -11.15 -5.48 12.74
C PHE A 50 -9.98 -5.72 11.77
N ILE A 51 -9.89 -6.93 11.25
CA ILE A 51 -8.79 -7.34 10.37
C ILE A 51 -9.26 -7.33 8.92
N LEU A 52 -8.68 -6.44 8.13
CA LEU A 52 -8.84 -6.43 6.68
C LEU A 52 -7.63 -7.07 6.04
N HIS A 53 -7.81 -8.28 5.52
CA HIS A 53 -6.73 -8.96 4.79
C HIS A 53 -6.46 -8.25 3.45
N ASP A 54 -5.19 -7.97 3.19
CA ASP A 54 -4.79 -7.37 1.91
C ASP A 54 -4.68 -8.44 0.83
N GLY A 55 -5.42 -8.29 -0.28
CA GLY A 55 -5.14 -9.04 -1.50
C GLY A 55 -3.86 -8.50 -2.12
N PRO A 56 -2.77 -9.30 -2.16
CA PRO A 56 -1.47 -8.79 -2.51
C PRO A 56 -1.37 -8.53 -4.03
N PRO A 57 -0.91 -7.35 -4.46
CA PRO A 57 -0.59 -7.14 -5.87
C PRO A 57 0.65 -7.91 -6.28
N TYR A 58 0.76 -8.26 -7.56
CA TYR A 58 1.98 -8.78 -8.13
C TYR A 58 3.07 -7.70 -8.19
N ALA A 59 4.27 -8.05 -7.77
CA ALA A 59 5.44 -7.18 -7.83
C ALA A 59 6.12 -7.26 -9.21
N ASN A 60 5.42 -6.90 -10.28
CA ASN A 60 5.84 -7.12 -11.67
C ASN A 60 5.81 -5.86 -12.56
N GLY A 61 5.47 -4.71 -12.00
CA GLY A 61 5.36 -3.43 -12.70
C GLY A 61 4.96 -2.30 -11.77
N ASP A 62 4.78 -1.11 -12.32
CA ASP A 62 4.22 0.03 -11.60
C ASP A 62 2.75 -0.21 -11.25
N ILE A 63 2.25 0.49 -10.22
CA ILE A 63 0.83 0.46 -9.91
C ILE A 63 0.03 1.09 -11.06
N HIS A 64 -1.13 0.52 -11.34
CA HIS A 64 -2.09 1.10 -12.27
C HIS A 64 -3.33 1.60 -11.50
N ILE A 65 -4.23 2.29 -12.20
CA ILE A 65 -5.40 2.91 -11.56
C ILE A 65 -6.26 1.91 -10.77
N GLY A 66 -6.40 0.68 -11.25
CA GLY A 66 -7.14 -0.37 -10.55
C GLY A 66 -6.47 -0.76 -9.22
N THR A 67 -5.13 -0.87 -9.21
CA THR A 67 -4.36 -1.15 -7.99
C THR A 67 -4.47 0.02 -7.00
N ALA A 68 -4.36 1.26 -7.51
CA ALA A 68 -4.51 2.47 -6.72
C ALA A 68 -5.91 2.55 -6.09
N MET A 69 -6.97 2.34 -6.88
CA MET A 69 -8.35 2.33 -6.40
C MET A 69 -8.57 1.28 -5.31
N ASN A 70 -8.07 0.06 -5.51
CA ASN A 70 -8.18 -1.01 -4.52
C ASN A 70 -7.55 -0.61 -3.18
N LYS A 71 -6.33 -0.04 -3.19
CA LYS A 71 -5.64 0.41 -1.97
C LYS A 71 -6.35 1.59 -1.31
N ILE A 72 -6.85 2.55 -2.09
CA ILE A 72 -7.59 3.70 -1.56
C ILE A 72 -8.89 3.25 -0.86
N LEU A 73 -9.65 2.34 -1.46
CA LEU A 73 -10.88 1.81 -0.85
C LEU A 73 -10.59 1.07 0.46
N LYS A 74 -9.52 0.28 0.52
CA LYS A 74 -9.08 -0.37 1.76
C LYS A 74 -8.67 0.66 2.82
N ASP A 75 -7.92 1.69 2.43
CA ASP A 75 -7.50 2.76 3.35
C ASP A 75 -8.72 3.50 3.94
N MET A 76 -9.75 3.78 3.13
CA MET A 76 -11.00 4.37 3.61
C MET A 76 -11.68 3.49 4.68
N ILE A 77 -11.76 2.18 4.45
CA ILE A 77 -12.34 1.24 5.41
C ILE A 77 -11.53 1.19 6.71
N ILE A 78 -10.21 1.09 6.60
CA ILE A 78 -9.31 1.04 7.76
C ILE A 78 -9.40 2.32 8.58
N ARG A 79 -9.38 3.48 7.94
CA ARG A 79 -9.54 4.77 8.62
C ARG A 79 -10.91 4.86 9.32
N TYR A 80 -11.98 4.52 8.62
CA TYR A 80 -13.33 4.52 9.18
C TYR A 80 -13.41 3.63 10.43
N LYS A 81 -12.90 2.40 10.35
CA LYS A 81 -12.91 1.47 11.49
C LYS A 81 -12.09 1.99 12.67
N ASN A 82 -10.91 2.53 12.42
CA ASN A 82 -10.09 3.13 13.48
C ASN A 82 -10.78 4.36 14.12
N MET A 83 -11.47 5.18 13.33
CA MET A 83 -12.21 6.34 13.86
C MET A 83 -13.48 5.96 14.63
N THR A 84 -14.10 4.83 14.29
CA THR A 84 -15.33 4.34 14.95
C THR A 84 -15.04 3.38 16.11
N GLY A 85 -13.82 3.36 16.64
CA GLY A 85 -13.50 2.66 17.87
C GLY A 85 -13.12 1.19 17.70
N HIS A 86 -12.55 0.81 16.58
CA HIS A 86 -11.97 -0.51 16.38
C HIS A 86 -10.45 -0.44 16.38
N TYR A 87 -9.80 -1.55 16.74
CA TYR A 87 -8.39 -1.78 16.43
C TYR A 87 -8.30 -2.37 15.02
N ALA A 88 -7.99 -1.53 14.05
CA ALA A 88 -7.95 -1.93 12.64
C ALA A 88 -6.54 -1.76 12.06
N PRO A 89 -5.61 -2.68 12.34
CA PRO A 89 -4.29 -2.67 11.72
C PRO A 89 -4.39 -3.01 10.23
N TYR A 90 -3.48 -2.43 9.45
CA TYR A 90 -3.35 -2.75 8.04
C TYR A 90 -1.92 -3.14 7.73
N VAL A 91 -1.74 -4.40 7.35
CA VAL A 91 -0.47 -4.96 6.90
C VAL A 91 -0.55 -5.19 5.40
N PRO A 92 0.14 -4.37 4.59
CA PRO A 92 0.16 -4.56 3.13
C PRO A 92 0.89 -5.85 2.76
N GLY A 93 0.50 -6.44 1.63
CA GLY A 93 1.11 -7.65 1.12
C GLY A 93 1.57 -7.52 -0.32
N TRP A 94 2.50 -8.40 -0.74
CA TRP A 94 2.94 -8.55 -2.12
C TRP A 94 3.01 -10.02 -2.53
N ASP A 95 2.49 -10.30 -3.74
CA ASP A 95 2.72 -11.55 -4.43
C ASP A 95 3.98 -11.40 -5.31
N THR A 96 5.00 -12.16 -4.95
CA THR A 96 6.37 -11.92 -5.42
C THR A 96 6.97 -13.06 -6.24
N HIS A 97 6.18 -14.07 -6.60
CA HIS A 97 6.66 -15.18 -7.44
C HIS A 97 5.58 -15.73 -8.39
N GLY A 98 5.94 -16.76 -9.17
CA GLY A 98 5.08 -17.39 -10.16
C GLY A 98 5.14 -16.73 -11.53
N MET A 99 4.25 -17.17 -12.41
CA MET A 99 4.20 -16.77 -13.82
C MET A 99 4.17 -15.26 -14.08
N PRO A 100 3.46 -14.43 -13.28
CA PRO A 100 3.45 -12.99 -13.51
C PRO A 100 4.83 -12.34 -13.42
N ILE A 101 5.68 -12.82 -12.51
CA ILE A 101 7.06 -12.33 -12.36
C ILE A 101 7.94 -12.89 -13.47
N GLU A 102 7.87 -14.20 -13.73
CA GLU A 102 8.65 -14.85 -14.78
C GLU A 102 8.37 -14.25 -16.17
N THR A 103 7.11 -14.04 -16.50
CA THR A 103 6.74 -13.41 -17.78
C THR A 103 7.22 -11.97 -17.88
N ALA A 104 7.15 -11.21 -16.80
CA ALA A 104 7.59 -9.82 -16.79
C ALA A 104 9.10 -9.71 -16.99
N ILE A 105 9.91 -10.56 -16.36
CA ILE A 105 11.36 -10.55 -16.51
C ILE A 105 11.80 -11.04 -17.91
N GLN A 106 11.09 -12.03 -18.47
CA GLN A 106 11.35 -12.51 -19.83
C GLN A 106 11.05 -11.44 -20.89
N LYS A 107 9.97 -10.67 -20.72
CA LYS A 107 9.66 -9.50 -21.57
C LYS A 107 10.76 -8.44 -21.55
N LYS A 108 11.57 -8.38 -20.48
CA LYS A 108 12.75 -7.51 -20.37
C LYS A 108 14.02 -8.14 -20.98
N GLY A 109 13.90 -9.26 -21.69
CA GLY A 109 14.99 -9.89 -22.44
C GLY A 109 15.76 -10.97 -21.68
N VAL A 110 15.37 -11.32 -20.45
CA VAL A 110 15.99 -12.41 -19.70
C VAL A 110 15.48 -13.76 -20.25
N LYS A 111 16.38 -14.57 -20.79
CA LYS A 111 16.04 -15.86 -21.37
C LYS A 111 16.27 -16.98 -20.35
N ARG A 112 15.21 -17.69 -19.93
CA ARG A 112 15.29 -18.78 -18.97
C ARG A 112 16.23 -19.92 -19.39
N ASN A 113 16.26 -20.25 -20.70
CA ASN A 113 17.03 -21.36 -21.24
C ASN A 113 18.54 -21.08 -21.38
N THR A 114 19.00 -19.89 -21.07
CA THR A 114 20.42 -19.48 -21.15
C THR A 114 21.13 -19.50 -19.79
N MET A 115 20.45 -19.93 -18.74
CA MET A 115 20.96 -19.93 -17.37
C MET A 115 20.44 -21.11 -16.56
N SER A 116 21.07 -21.41 -15.43
CA SER A 116 20.60 -22.43 -14.50
C SER A 116 19.30 -22.01 -13.80
N VAL A 117 18.55 -23.00 -13.29
CA VAL A 117 17.30 -22.72 -12.53
C VAL A 117 17.53 -21.82 -11.32
N PRO A 118 18.56 -22.03 -10.47
CA PRO A 118 18.85 -21.12 -9.36
C PRO A 118 19.11 -19.70 -9.82
N GLU A 119 19.95 -19.49 -10.85
CA GLU A 119 20.23 -18.16 -11.39
C GLU A 119 18.98 -17.45 -11.89
N PHE A 120 18.09 -18.17 -12.56
CA PHE A 120 16.84 -17.59 -13.03
C PHE A 120 15.92 -17.22 -11.86
N ARG A 121 15.83 -18.08 -10.85
CA ARG A 121 15.06 -17.79 -9.62
C ARG A 121 15.60 -16.56 -8.88
N ASP A 122 16.91 -16.41 -8.78
CA ASP A 122 17.51 -15.23 -8.14
C ASP A 122 17.23 -13.95 -8.93
N LYS A 123 17.25 -14.02 -10.25
CA LYS A 123 16.85 -12.88 -11.10
C LYS A 123 15.38 -12.51 -10.90
N CYS A 124 14.48 -13.50 -10.81
CA CYS A 124 13.06 -13.27 -10.53
C CYS A 124 12.87 -12.67 -9.13
N ARG A 125 13.60 -13.17 -8.12
CA ARG A 125 13.58 -12.64 -6.74
C ARG A 125 13.97 -11.16 -6.71
N ASN A 126 15.12 -10.83 -7.28
CA ASN A 126 15.62 -9.44 -7.28
C ASN A 126 14.67 -8.51 -8.03
N PHE A 127 14.17 -8.94 -9.19
CA PHE A 127 13.17 -8.21 -9.94
C PHE A 127 11.90 -7.93 -9.14
N ALA A 128 11.38 -8.93 -8.45
CA ALA A 128 10.18 -8.77 -7.62
C ALA A 128 10.43 -7.82 -6.43
N LEU A 129 11.58 -7.92 -5.77
CA LEU A 129 11.94 -7.04 -4.66
C LEU A 129 12.11 -5.58 -5.10
N ASP A 130 12.68 -5.33 -6.28
CA ASP A 130 12.80 -3.99 -6.85
C ASP A 130 11.41 -3.37 -7.09
N PHE A 131 10.49 -4.12 -7.70
CA PHE A 131 9.14 -3.64 -7.93
C PHE A 131 8.32 -3.52 -6.65
N LEU A 132 8.52 -4.38 -5.66
CA LEU A 132 7.93 -4.25 -4.35
C LEU A 132 8.29 -2.90 -3.72
N ASN A 133 9.58 -2.56 -3.70
CA ASN A 133 10.05 -1.29 -3.14
C ASN A 133 9.46 -0.10 -3.89
N ARG A 134 9.46 -0.16 -5.22
CA ARG A 134 8.89 0.88 -6.08
C ARG A 134 7.39 1.05 -5.86
N GLN A 135 6.62 -0.03 -5.81
CA GLN A 135 5.18 0.00 -5.52
C GLN A 135 4.89 0.50 -4.09
N ARG A 136 5.73 0.15 -3.10
CA ARG A 136 5.62 0.67 -1.73
C ARG A 136 5.64 2.19 -1.73
N GLU A 137 6.61 2.80 -2.40
CA GLU A 137 6.71 4.26 -2.50
C GLU A 137 5.51 4.86 -3.25
N GLN A 138 5.05 4.22 -4.31
CA GLN A 138 3.86 4.65 -5.05
C GLN A 138 2.60 4.60 -4.18
N PHE A 139 2.40 3.55 -3.38
CA PHE A 139 1.28 3.46 -2.44
C PHE A 139 1.39 4.47 -1.30
N ARG A 140 2.58 4.66 -0.76
CA ARG A 140 2.82 5.72 0.26
C ARG A 140 2.50 7.10 -0.30
N ARG A 141 2.83 7.36 -1.57
CA ARG A 141 2.49 8.62 -2.23
C ARG A 141 0.96 8.83 -2.36
N LEU A 142 0.15 7.79 -2.40
CA LEU A 142 -1.32 7.88 -2.34
C LEU A 142 -1.85 8.25 -0.95
N GLY A 143 -1.00 8.28 0.07
CA GLY A 143 -1.38 8.64 1.44
C GLY A 143 -1.99 7.51 2.26
N GLY A 144 -1.93 6.27 1.79
CA GLY A 144 -2.41 5.11 2.53
C GLY A 144 -1.68 4.91 3.85
N ILE A 145 -2.41 4.66 4.95
CA ILE A 145 -1.83 4.33 6.25
C ILE A 145 -1.74 2.82 6.44
N GLY A 146 -0.63 2.35 7.01
CA GLY A 146 -0.39 0.93 7.25
C GLY A 146 1.02 0.65 7.74
N ASP A 147 1.30 -0.61 8.07
CA ASP A 147 2.64 -1.07 8.41
C ASP A 147 3.45 -1.36 7.14
N TRP A 148 3.93 -0.30 6.52
CA TRP A 148 4.73 -0.37 5.30
C TRP A 148 6.13 -0.94 5.52
N GLU A 149 6.61 -0.98 6.77
CA GLU A 149 7.93 -1.48 7.13
C GLU A 149 7.95 -3.00 7.32
N HIS A 150 6.81 -3.59 7.75
CA HIS A 150 6.69 -5.02 8.00
C HIS A 150 5.59 -5.67 7.14
N PRO A 151 5.64 -5.52 5.81
CA PRO A 151 4.66 -6.15 4.93
C PRO A 151 4.78 -7.67 4.96
N TYR A 152 3.70 -8.37 4.62
CA TYR A 152 3.85 -9.77 4.25
C TYR A 152 4.26 -9.92 2.78
N ILE A 153 5.18 -10.84 2.53
CA ILE A 153 5.76 -11.07 1.21
C ILE A 153 5.76 -12.58 0.97
N THR A 154 5.13 -13.03 -0.10
CA THR A 154 4.99 -14.48 -0.38
C THR A 154 6.33 -15.18 -0.60
N LEU A 155 7.36 -14.43 -0.97
CA LEU A 155 8.74 -14.89 -1.15
C LEU A 155 9.50 -15.18 0.17
N LYS A 156 8.96 -14.77 1.32
CA LYS A 156 9.62 -15.01 2.61
C LYS A 156 9.56 -16.50 2.96
N PRO A 157 10.66 -17.11 3.44
CA PRO A 157 10.69 -18.52 3.82
C PRO A 157 9.61 -18.92 4.82
N GLU A 158 9.26 -18.02 5.75
CA GLU A 158 8.21 -18.25 6.74
C GLU A 158 6.83 -18.37 6.10
N PHE A 159 6.60 -17.64 5.00
CA PHE A 159 5.35 -17.72 4.25
C PHE A 159 5.28 -19.02 3.46
N GLU A 160 6.36 -19.38 2.75
CA GLU A 160 6.46 -20.65 2.02
C GLU A 160 6.32 -21.87 2.96
N ALA A 161 6.95 -21.82 4.12
CA ALA A 161 6.83 -22.88 5.14
C ALA A 161 5.38 -23.08 5.63
N LYS A 162 4.63 -21.97 5.80
CA LYS A 162 3.20 -22.05 6.15
C LYS A 162 2.36 -22.67 5.04
N GLN A 163 2.65 -22.36 3.78
CA GLN A 163 1.97 -22.99 2.64
C GLN A 163 2.19 -24.49 2.62
N ILE A 164 3.43 -24.95 2.77
CA ILE A 164 3.76 -26.37 2.84
C ILE A 164 3.02 -27.05 4.01
N LYS A 165 3.01 -26.42 5.18
CA LYS A 165 2.32 -26.95 6.37
C LYS A 165 0.81 -27.10 6.18
N VAL A 166 0.18 -26.20 5.42
CA VAL A 166 -1.27 -26.27 5.15
C VAL A 166 -1.58 -27.32 4.09
N PHE A 167 -0.65 -27.54 3.16
CA PHE A 167 -0.82 -28.50 2.06
C PHE A 167 -0.57 -29.96 2.49
N GLY A 168 0.28 -30.21 3.46
CA GLY A 168 0.62 -31.55 3.99
C GLY A 168 -0.17 -31.89 5.25
#